data_5b0be911d20c05acd3414a1462b84758
#
_entry.id   5b0be911d20c05acd3414a1462b84758
#
_cell.length_a   1.000
_cell.length_b   1.000
_cell.length_c   1.000
_cell.angle_alpha   90.00
_cell.angle_beta   90.00
_cell.angle_gamma   90.00
#
_symmetry.space_group_name_H-M   'P 1'
#
loop_
_entity.id
_entity.type
_entity.pdbx_description
1 polymer ?
#
loop_
_entity_poly.entity_id
_entity_poly.type
_entity_poly.pdbx_seq_one_letter_code
_entity_poly.pdbx_strand_id
1 'polypeptide(L)'
;MLNYDAVRQRDFGRIVHTYAQRDTMLYALGLGMGADPLDEGELRFVYEKELQAVPTMATVLGSPGFWWKDPATGADWVKLVHGEQDLQLFQPLPAAATIVAVNRVVAITDKGEGKGAIAVIERELRDQ
;
A
#
# COMPACT_ATOMS: atom_id res chain seq x y z
N MET A 1 8.96 -21.28 -12.50
CA MET A 1 9.74 -21.29 -11.23
C MET A 1 10.05 -19.85 -10.84
N LEU A 2 9.85 -19.49 -9.60
CA LEU A 2 10.11 -18.13 -9.10
C LEU A 2 11.58 -17.75 -9.28
N ASN A 3 11.81 -16.59 -9.87
CA ASN A 3 13.15 -16.05 -10.06
C ASN A 3 13.51 -15.15 -8.86
N TYR A 4 14.18 -15.74 -7.87
CA TYR A 4 14.51 -15.07 -6.60
C TYR A 4 15.37 -13.82 -6.82
N ASP A 5 16.36 -13.90 -7.71
CA ASP A 5 17.27 -12.78 -7.97
C ASP A 5 16.52 -11.62 -8.64
N ALA A 6 15.72 -11.89 -9.66
CA ALA A 6 14.93 -10.87 -10.34
C ALA A 6 13.93 -10.20 -9.40
N VAL A 7 13.31 -10.96 -8.50
CA VAL A 7 12.38 -10.42 -7.50
C VAL A 7 13.15 -9.58 -6.47
N ARG A 8 14.25 -10.12 -5.93
CA ARG A 8 15.01 -9.46 -4.85
C ARG A 8 15.67 -8.16 -5.29
N GLN A 9 16.12 -8.10 -6.54
CA GLN A 9 16.85 -6.95 -7.11
C GLN A 9 15.94 -6.01 -7.91
N ARG A 10 14.63 -6.22 -7.85
CA ARG A 10 13.70 -5.39 -8.64
C ARG A 10 13.81 -3.92 -8.25
N ASP A 11 14.05 -3.09 -9.25
CA ASP A 11 14.01 -1.64 -9.12
C ASP A 11 12.61 -1.12 -9.48
N PHE A 12 11.95 -0.48 -8.51
CA PHE A 12 10.64 0.13 -8.71
C PHE A 12 10.73 1.62 -9.06
N GLY A 13 11.93 2.22 -8.99
CA GLY A 13 12.11 3.65 -9.14
C GLY A 13 11.45 4.46 -8.02
N ARG A 14 11.35 5.78 -8.26
CA ARG A 14 10.59 6.71 -7.42
C ARG A 14 9.19 6.85 -7.99
N ILE A 15 8.19 6.69 -7.15
CA ILE A 15 6.79 6.88 -7.54
C ILE A 15 6.27 8.15 -6.87
N VAL A 16 5.87 9.13 -7.68
CA VAL A 16 5.22 10.34 -7.20
C VAL A 16 3.71 10.13 -7.27
N HIS A 17 3.02 10.29 -6.16
CA HIS A 17 1.59 10.09 -6.06
C HIS A 17 0.94 11.32 -5.42
N THR A 18 0.03 11.95 -6.16
CA THR A 18 -0.79 13.06 -5.67
C THR A 18 -2.19 12.55 -5.38
N TYR A 19 -2.67 12.82 -4.18
CA TYR A 19 -4.05 12.53 -3.79
C TYR A 19 -4.73 13.77 -3.23
N ALA A 20 -6.02 13.87 -3.48
CA ALA A 20 -6.87 14.98 -3.07
C ALA A 20 -7.78 14.55 -1.90
N GLN A 21 -8.47 15.53 -1.30
CA GLN A 21 -9.46 15.26 -0.25
C GLN A 21 -10.51 14.24 -0.68
N ARG A 22 -10.92 14.27 -1.96
CA ARG A 22 -11.87 13.31 -2.52
C ARG A 22 -11.37 11.87 -2.37
N ASP A 23 -10.10 11.63 -2.64
CA ASP A 23 -9.49 10.29 -2.54
C ASP A 23 -9.48 9.82 -1.08
N THR A 24 -9.17 10.72 -0.16
CA THR A 24 -9.15 10.45 1.27
C THR A 24 -10.53 10.09 1.80
N MET A 25 -11.56 10.84 1.41
CA MET A 25 -12.95 10.54 1.76
C MET A 25 -13.43 9.23 1.13
N LEU A 26 -13.08 8.99 -0.14
CA LEU A 26 -13.45 7.77 -0.86
C LEU A 26 -12.85 6.52 -0.20
N TYR A 27 -11.60 6.60 0.21
CA TYR A 27 -10.94 5.51 0.95
C TYR A 27 -11.67 5.19 2.24
N ALA A 28 -12.00 6.22 3.04
CA ALA A 28 -12.72 6.05 4.30
C ALA A 28 -14.11 5.46 4.10
N LEU A 29 -14.83 5.93 3.08
CA LEU A 29 -16.15 5.37 2.71
C LEU A 29 -16.04 3.90 2.31
N GLY A 30 -14.98 3.52 1.60
CA GLY A 30 -14.69 2.13 1.23
C GLY A 30 -14.45 1.21 2.42
N LEU A 31 -14.02 1.75 3.57
CA LEU A 31 -13.90 1.02 4.84
C LEU A 31 -15.20 0.93 5.61
N GLY A 32 -16.26 1.64 5.19
CA GLY A 32 -17.53 1.72 5.89
C GLY A 32 -17.62 2.87 6.89
N MET A 33 -16.67 3.81 6.91
CA MET A 33 -16.74 5.00 7.74
C MET A 33 -17.93 5.87 7.34
N GLY A 34 -18.62 6.45 8.31
CA GLY A 34 -19.78 7.30 8.08
C GLY A 34 -21.08 6.53 7.79
N ALA A 35 -21.12 5.23 8.06
CA ALA A 35 -22.33 4.43 7.94
C ALA A 35 -23.45 4.94 8.87
N ASP A 36 -23.09 5.42 10.05
CA ASP A 36 -23.97 6.21 10.91
C ASP A 36 -23.68 7.70 10.68
N PRO A 37 -24.61 8.45 10.05
CA PRO A 37 -24.40 9.86 9.76
C PRO A 37 -24.39 10.75 11.00
N LEU A 38 -24.71 10.21 12.17
CA LEU A 38 -24.69 10.92 13.45
C LEU A 38 -23.42 10.64 14.26
N ASP A 39 -22.58 9.71 13.81
CA ASP A 39 -21.29 9.44 14.45
C ASP A 39 -20.26 10.49 14.06
N GLU A 40 -20.13 11.53 14.86
CA GLU A 40 -19.17 12.61 14.64
C GLU A 40 -17.71 12.12 14.65
N GLY A 41 -17.43 11.03 15.35
CA GLY A 41 -16.11 10.40 15.36
C GLY A 41 -15.69 9.85 14.01
N GLU A 42 -16.63 9.35 13.22
CA GLU A 42 -16.39 8.87 11.86
C GLU A 42 -16.52 9.96 10.80
N LEU A 43 -17.37 10.98 11.01
CA LEU A 43 -17.58 12.06 10.04
C LEU A 43 -16.31 12.81 9.69
N ARG A 44 -15.35 12.93 10.59
CA ARG A 44 -14.04 13.56 10.34
C ARG A 44 -13.23 12.90 9.21
N PHE A 45 -13.57 11.68 8.82
CA PHE A 45 -12.90 10.94 7.74
C PHE A 45 -13.65 11.00 6.40
N VAL A 46 -14.92 11.40 6.41
CA VAL A 46 -15.80 11.36 5.23
C VAL A 46 -16.44 12.70 4.89
N TYR A 47 -16.10 13.74 5.63
CA TYR A 47 -16.61 15.09 5.43
C TYR A 47 -15.46 16.09 5.29
N GLU A 48 -15.56 17.04 4.38
CA GLU A 48 -14.48 17.94 4.00
C GLU A 48 -14.07 18.94 5.07
N LYS A 49 -14.93 19.24 6.04
CA LYS A 49 -14.59 20.16 7.13
C LYS A 49 -13.63 19.47 8.10
N GLU A 50 -12.44 20.03 8.22
CA GLU A 50 -11.37 19.48 9.08
C GLU A 50 -11.08 18.00 8.80
N LEU A 51 -11.15 17.63 7.52
CA LEU A 51 -10.96 16.26 7.05
C LEU A 51 -9.64 15.66 7.53
N GLN A 52 -9.73 14.46 8.07
CA GLN A 52 -8.58 13.64 8.47
C GLN A 52 -8.49 12.41 7.60
N ALA A 53 -7.26 12.00 7.29
CA ALA A 53 -7.02 10.74 6.59
C ALA A 53 -7.03 9.57 7.57
N VAL A 54 -7.68 8.49 7.19
CA VAL A 54 -7.56 7.22 7.92
C VAL A 54 -6.11 6.73 7.78
N PRO A 55 -5.42 6.41 8.90
CA PRO A 55 -4.00 6.02 8.86
C PRO A 55 -3.68 4.88 7.90
N THR A 56 -4.55 3.89 7.79
CA THR A 56 -4.35 2.73 6.91
C THR A 56 -4.38 3.08 5.42
N MET A 57 -4.80 4.30 5.04
CA MET A 57 -4.72 4.77 3.66
C MET A 57 -3.27 4.75 3.13
N ALA A 58 -2.27 4.87 4.01
CA ALA A 58 -0.87 4.76 3.62
C ALA A 58 -0.56 3.46 2.85
N THR A 59 -1.29 2.38 3.11
CA THR A 59 -1.07 1.08 2.46
C THR A 59 -1.40 1.08 0.98
N VAL A 60 -2.24 1.99 0.51
CA VAL A 60 -2.65 2.09 -0.91
C VAL A 60 -1.95 3.21 -1.66
N LEU A 61 -1.24 4.10 -0.96
CA LEU A 61 -0.51 5.20 -1.60
C LEU A 61 0.82 4.72 -2.20
N GLY A 62 1.21 5.31 -3.33
CA GLY A 62 2.51 5.06 -3.96
C GLY A 62 2.74 3.62 -4.42
N SER A 63 1.67 2.92 -4.78
CA SER A 63 1.75 1.54 -5.25
C SER A 63 2.48 1.44 -6.59
N PRO A 64 3.39 0.46 -6.75
CA PRO A 64 4.02 0.15 -8.03
C PRO A 64 3.11 -0.64 -8.98
N GLY A 65 1.84 -0.80 -8.64
CA GLY A 65 0.91 -1.67 -9.37
C GLY A 65 1.13 -3.16 -9.06
N PHE A 66 0.47 -4.01 -9.85
CA PHE A 66 0.57 -5.45 -9.68
C PHE A 66 1.72 -6.04 -10.52
N TRP A 67 2.94 -5.77 -10.09
CA TRP A 67 4.18 -6.13 -10.79
C TRP A 67 4.49 -7.64 -10.81
N TRP A 68 3.82 -8.42 -9.98
CA TRP A 68 3.98 -9.88 -9.97
C TRP A 68 3.59 -10.57 -11.28
N LYS A 69 2.81 -9.88 -12.13
CA LYS A 69 2.47 -10.37 -13.48
C LYS A 69 3.63 -10.31 -14.46
N ASP A 70 4.69 -9.58 -14.14
CA ASP A 70 5.86 -9.51 -14.99
C ASP A 70 6.49 -10.91 -15.13
N PRO A 71 6.63 -11.44 -16.35
CA PRO A 71 7.21 -12.76 -16.57
C PRO A 71 8.61 -12.93 -15.97
N ALA A 72 9.37 -11.84 -15.84
CA ALA A 72 10.71 -11.86 -15.25
C ALA A 72 10.71 -12.34 -13.80
N THR A 73 9.59 -12.20 -13.08
CA THR A 73 9.46 -12.69 -11.70
C THR A 73 9.40 -14.22 -11.62
N GLY A 74 8.90 -14.87 -12.66
CA GLY A 74 8.61 -16.30 -12.66
C GLY A 74 7.53 -16.72 -11.66
N ALA A 75 6.79 -15.75 -11.10
CA ALA A 75 5.78 -16.02 -10.10
C ALA A 75 4.49 -16.61 -10.71
N ASP A 76 3.90 -17.60 -10.04
CA ASP A 76 2.53 -18.01 -10.28
C ASP A 76 1.59 -17.03 -9.54
N TRP A 77 1.42 -15.84 -10.13
CA TRP A 77 0.71 -14.74 -9.51
C TRP A 77 -0.76 -15.02 -9.19
N VAL A 78 -1.35 -16.04 -9.82
CA VAL A 78 -2.73 -16.47 -9.52
C VAL A 78 -2.83 -17.08 -8.11
N LYS A 79 -1.73 -17.64 -7.62
CA LYS A 79 -1.64 -18.23 -6.28
C LYS A 79 -1.06 -17.28 -5.24
N LEU A 80 -0.81 -16.03 -5.63
CA LEU A 80 -0.30 -15.02 -4.71
C LEU A 80 -1.39 -14.61 -3.71
N VAL A 81 -1.03 -14.57 -2.44
CA VAL A 81 -1.89 -14.08 -1.36
C VAL A 81 -1.16 -13.03 -0.55
N HIS A 82 -1.92 -12.05 -0.05
CA HIS A 82 -1.42 -11.08 0.91
C HIS A 82 -1.47 -11.72 2.30
N GLY A 83 -0.32 -12.04 2.88
CA GLY A 83 -0.23 -12.76 4.15
C GLY A 83 -0.25 -11.84 5.37
N GLU A 84 0.50 -10.75 5.31
CA GLU A 84 0.65 -9.80 6.42
C GLU A 84 0.77 -8.37 5.91
N GLN A 85 0.34 -7.42 6.75
CA GLN A 85 0.57 -5.99 6.54
C GLN A 85 1.01 -5.38 7.87
N ASP A 86 2.17 -4.75 7.87
CA ASP A 86 2.65 -3.90 8.95
C ASP A 86 2.66 -2.45 8.50
N LEU A 87 2.33 -1.53 9.39
CA LEU A 87 2.26 -0.10 9.11
C LEU A 87 2.83 0.68 10.28
N GLN A 88 3.79 1.54 10.00
CA GLN A 88 4.33 2.49 10.96
C GLN A 88 4.18 3.91 10.40
N LEU A 89 3.46 4.76 11.13
CA LEU A 89 3.33 6.17 10.84
C LEU A 89 4.21 7.00 11.78
N PHE A 90 5.05 7.85 11.21
CA PHE A 90 5.89 8.78 11.98
C PHE A 90 5.19 10.12 12.16
N GLN A 91 4.20 10.41 11.33
CA GLN A 91 3.33 11.57 11.41
C GLN A 91 1.98 11.25 10.77
N PRO A 92 0.88 11.96 11.12
CA PRO A 92 -0.41 11.77 10.47
C PRO A 92 -0.33 12.05 8.97
N LEU A 93 -1.11 11.29 8.18
CA LEU A 93 -1.26 11.58 6.75
C LEU A 93 -2.04 12.88 6.57
N PRO A 94 -1.58 13.79 5.70
CA PRO A 94 -2.39 14.92 5.29
C PRO A 94 -3.67 14.48 4.57
N ALA A 95 -4.71 15.29 4.63
CA ALA A 95 -5.97 15.02 3.89
C ALA A 95 -5.81 15.12 2.37
N ALA A 96 -4.80 15.84 1.90
CA ALA A 96 -4.38 15.93 0.50
C ALA A 96 -2.88 16.20 0.46
N ALA A 97 -2.17 15.55 -0.43
CA ALA A 97 -0.72 15.73 -0.55
C ALA A 97 -0.19 15.19 -1.88
N THR A 98 1.04 15.58 -2.19
CA THR A 98 1.90 14.87 -3.12
C THR A 98 2.99 14.17 -2.33
N ILE A 99 3.09 12.87 -2.47
CA ILE A 99 4.06 12.04 -1.77
C ILE A 99 5.00 11.35 -2.76
N VAL A 100 6.15 10.95 -2.26
CA VAL A 100 7.11 10.12 -2.98
C VAL A 100 7.20 8.77 -2.29
N ALA A 101 6.99 7.71 -3.06
CA ALA A 101 7.12 6.35 -2.58
C ALA A 101 8.38 5.68 -3.13
N VAL A 102 9.09 4.99 -2.26
CA VAL A 102 10.18 4.09 -2.62
C VAL A 102 9.77 2.69 -2.17
N ASN A 103 9.70 1.78 -3.13
CA ASN A 103 9.35 0.38 -2.89
C ASN A 103 10.59 -0.50 -3.04
N ARG A 104 10.72 -1.52 -2.22
CA ARG A 104 11.81 -2.50 -2.32
C ARG A 104 11.41 -3.86 -1.76
N VAL A 105 11.95 -4.91 -2.33
CA VAL A 105 11.86 -6.25 -1.76
C VAL A 105 12.98 -6.38 -0.74
N VAL A 106 12.65 -6.41 0.55
CA VAL A 106 13.66 -6.48 1.64
C VAL A 106 14.07 -7.90 1.97
N ALA A 107 13.17 -8.85 1.76
CA ALA A 107 13.45 -10.26 1.97
C ALA A 107 12.60 -11.14 1.05
N ILE A 108 13.16 -12.28 0.71
CA ILE A 108 12.42 -13.37 0.05
C ILE A 108 12.95 -14.69 0.60
N THR A 109 12.03 -15.51 1.12
CA THR A 109 12.35 -16.76 1.81
C THR A 109 11.68 -17.92 1.10
N ASP A 110 12.47 -18.89 0.68
CA ASP A 110 11.99 -20.18 0.20
C ASP A 110 11.52 -21.03 1.38
N LYS A 111 10.27 -21.46 1.37
CA LYS A 111 9.71 -22.32 2.43
C LYS A 111 9.98 -23.80 2.21
N GLY A 112 10.64 -24.18 1.13
CA GLY A 112 10.94 -25.52 0.74
C GLY A 112 10.08 -26.02 -0.43
N GLU A 113 10.41 -27.20 -0.93
CA GLU A 113 9.76 -27.80 -2.08
C GLU A 113 8.24 -27.91 -1.90
N GLY A 114 7.49 -27.41 -2.87
CA GLY A 114 6.03 -27.45 -2.87
C GLY A 114 5.34 -26.51 -1.89
N LYS A 115 6.10 -25.74 -1.08
CA LYS A 115 5.54 -24.84 -0.04
C LYS A 115 5.51 -23.37 -0.44
N GLY A 116 6.11 -23.04 -1.59
CA GLY A 116 6.19 -21.66 -2.08
C GLY A 116 7.22 -20.80 -1.36
N ALA A 117 7.07 -19.48 -1.49
CA ALA A 117 7.98 -18.49 -0.91
C ALA A 117 7.22 -17.36 -0.23
N ILE A 118 7.89 -16.65 0.67
CA ILE A 118 7.40 -15.43 1.28
C ILE A 118 8.29 -14.28 0.80
N ALA A 119 7.69 -13.27 0.18
CA ALA A 119 8.37 -12.02 -0.14
C ALA A 119 7.91 -10.93 0.82
N VAL A 120 8.86 -10.20 1.40
CA VAL A 120 8.60 -9.03 2.24
C VAL A 120 8.96 -7.80 1.43
N ILE A 121 7.95 -6.94 1.22
CA ILE A 121 8.09 -5.71 0.44
C ILE A 121 7.90 -4.53 1.38
N GLU A 122 8.86 -3.63 1.39
CA GLU A 122 8.78 -2.39 2.14
C GLU A 122 8.41 -1.25 1.18
N ARG A 123 7.50 -0.41 1.63
CA ARG A 123 7.17 0.85 0.96
C ARG A 123 7.39 1.99 1.94
N GLU A 124 8.27 2.89 1.59
CA GLU A 124 8.53 4.12 2.34
C GLU A 124 7.84 5.29 1.62
N LEU A 125 6.99 6.00 2.35
CA LEU A 125 6.32 7.21 1.87
C LEU A 125 6.97 8.43 2.51
N ARG A 126 7.26 9.44 1.71
CA ARG A 126 7.84 10.71 2.15
C ARG A 126 7.09 11.88 1.54
N ASP A 127 7.12 13.01 2.21
CA ASP A 127 6.72 14.29 1.60
C ASP A 127 7.62 14.58 0.39
N GLN A 128 7.06 15.26 -0.61
CA GLN A 128 7.79 15.68 -1.79
C GLN A 128 8.74 16.83 -1.47
#